data_72825ad93b814f344f4c07fed8892fd3
#
_entry.id   72825ad93b814f344f4c07fed8892fd3
#
_cell.length_a   1.000
_cell.length_b   1.000
_cell.length_c   1.000
_cell.angle_alpha   90.00
_cell.angle_beta   90.00
_cell.angle_gamma   90.00
#
_symmetry.space_group_name_H-M   'P 1'
#
loop_
_entity.id
_entity.type
_entity.pdbx_description
1 polymer ?
#
loop_
_entity_poly.entity_id
_entity_poly.type
_entity_poly.pdbx_seq_one_letter_code
_entity_poly.pdbx_strand_id
1 'polypeptide(L)'
;ARPIPALVAAFDSGERQLSDMDVKSAGCEPDAVWASLTAAQRAAVLNNYRLVYQKEVTVNWCPGLGTVLANEEVTNEGKSERGDFPVYQRPLKQWMMRITTYADRLLEDLDAALPDGKGGTFKLEWPEAVKLMQRNWIGSSEGADVVFEIPNPGTEDTATTVTVFTTRPDTLFGATFMVLAPRHPLVTKGSAAYLVPDRWPEGTPENWKGANPSLEIEGAIATYVEEAERNALTQQETKDKTGVFTGIMGRNPVNGEKIPVFVADYVSMEYGSGAIMAVPAHDTRDLEFARKYGLEIIQVVEPTEGEDWEGFTGDGI
;
A
#
# COMPACT_ATOMS: atom_id res chain seq x y z
N ALA A 1 6.81 25.88 8.82
CA ALA A 1 7.41 24.88 9.72
C ALA A 1 7.76 25.55 11.05
N ARG A 2 7.44 24.92 12.17
CA ARG A 2 7.86 25.39 13.50
C ARG A 2 9.14 24.65 13.91
N PRO A 3 10.11 25.30 14.57
CA PRO A 3 11.31 24.63 15.06
C PRO A 3 10.95 23.57 16.15
N ILE A 4 11.71 22.49 16.22
CA ILE A 4 11.50 21.41 17.21
C ILE A 4 11.43 21.93 18.66
N PRO A 5 12.26 22.89 19.12
CA PRO A 5 12.12 23.45 20.46
C PRO A 5 10.75 24.07 20.76
N ALA A 6 10.12 24.72 19.77
CA ALA A 6 8.76 25.27 19.93
C ALA A 6 7.71 24.16 20.05
N LEU A 7 7.90 23.02 19.34
CA LEU A 7 7.06 21.84 19.48
C LEU A 7 7.20 21.22 20.88
N VAL A 8 8.42 21.10 21.39
CA VAL A 8 8.67 20.58 22.74
C VAL A 8 7.99 21.49 23.78
N ALA A 9 8.14 22.81 23.66
CA ALA A 9 7.48 23.77 24.55
C ALA A 9 5.95 23.65 24.53
N ALA A 10 5.35 23.39 23.36
CA ALA A 10 3.91 23.16 23.23
C ALA A 10 3.46 21.87 23.92
N PHE A 11 4.24 20.81 23.88
CA PHE A 11 3.98 19.58 24.63
C PHE A 11 4.17 19.80 26.15
N ASP A 12 5.24 20.49 26.55
CA ASP A 12 5.55 20.76 27.97
C ASP A 12 4.49 21.65 28.63
N SER A 13 3.92 22.61 27.88
CA SER A 13 2.84 23.48 28.36
C SER A 13 1.44 22.84 28.34
N GLY A 14 1.27 21.69 27.68
CA GLY A 14 -0.02 21.05 27.45
C GLY A 14 -0.86 21.71 26.35
N GLU A 15 -0.33 22.70 25.63
CA GLU A 15 -0.95 23.29 24.44
C GLU A 15 -1.17 22.22 23.36
N ARG A 16 -0.28 21.21 23.32
CA ARG A 16 -0.38 20.09 22.40
C ARG A 16 -0.40 18.77 23.16
N GLN A 17 -1.34 17.90 22.79
CA GLN A 17 -1.44 16.53 23.27
C GLN A 17 -0.80 15.53 22.27
N LEU A 18 -0.50 14.30 22.73
CA LEU A 18 -0.05 13.24 21.86
C LEU A 18 -1.19 12.79 20.93
N SER A 19 -0.87 12.60 19.68
CA SER A 19 -1.76 11.97 18.71
C SER A 19 -1.62 10.43 18.76
N ASP A 20 -2.57 9.70 18.17
CA ASP A 20 -2.48 8.24 18.04
C ASP A 20 -1.19 7.78 17.37
N MET A 21 -0.72 8.54 16.36
CA MET A 21 0.56 8.29 15.71
C MET A 21 1.74 8.45 16.69
N ASP A 22 1.67 9.45 17.58
CA ASP A 22 2.72 9.68 18.58
C ASP A 22 2.76 8.55 19.60
N VAL A 23 1.60 8.14 20.10
CA VAL A 23 1.44 7.00 21.03
C VAL A 23 1.98 5.73 20.39
N LYS A 24 1.59 5.44 19.16
CA LYS A 24 2.06 4.26 18.42
C LYS A 24 3.57 4.28 18.19
N SER A 25 4.14 5.42 17.81
CA SER A 25 5.58 5.54 17.54
C SER A 25 6.44 5.46 18.80
N ALA A 26 5.91 5.92 19.94
CA ALA A 26 6.56 5.85 21.24
C ALA A 26 6.41 4.47 21.91
N GLY A 27 5.52 3.61 21.40
CA GLY A 27 5.21 2.32 22.01
C GLY A 27 4.71 2.48 23.45
N CYS A 28 3.86 3.47 23.71
CA CYS A 28 3.29 3.76 25.02
C CYS A 28 1.78 3.47 25.06
N GLU A 29 1.20 3.49 26.26
CA GLU A 29 -0.24 3.28 26.44
C GLU A 29 -1.05 4.41 25.79
N PRO A 30 -2.30 4.15 25.36
CA PRO A 30 -3.13 5.12 24.65
C PRO A 30 -3.43 6.41 25.44
N ASP A 31 -3.41 6.33 26.77
CA ASP A 31 -3.66 7.44 27.70
C ASP A 31 -2.38 8.13 28.19
N ALA A 32 -1.22 7.75 27.64
CA ALA A 32 0.05 8.34 28.02
C ALA A 32 0.07 9.85 27.74
N VAL A 33 0.68 10.60 28.66
CA VAL A 33 0.89 12.03 28.50
C VAL A 33 2.37 12.33 28.25
N TRP A 34 2.65 13.41 27.55
CA TRP A 34 4.03 13.80 27.22
C TRP A 34 4.99 13.81 28.42
N ALA A 35 4.50 14.29 29.57
CA ALA A 35 5.31 14.38 30.81
C ALA A 35 5.76 13.02 31.34
N SER A 36 4.98 11.95 31.12
CA SER A 36 5.29 10.59 31.58
C SER A 36 6.26 9.83 30.67
N LEU A 37 6.50 10.34 29.44
CA LEU A 37 7.35 9.66 28.46
C LEU A 37 8.84 9.69 28.86
N THR A 38 9.52 8.58 28.63
CA THR A 38 10.97 8.49 28.72
C THR A 38 11.64 9.32 27.63
N ALA A 39 12.92 9.62 27.79
CA ALA A 39 13.69 10.36 26.78
C ALA A 39 13.66 9.68 25.39
N ALA A 40 13.72 8.33 25.35
CA ALA A 40 13.64 7.56 24.12
C ALA A 40 12.26 7.67 23.45
N GLN A 41 11.18 7.59 24.21
CA GLN A 41 9.82 7.76 23.73
C GLN A 41 9.57 9.18 23.22
N ARG A 42 10.01 10.22 23.95
CA ARG A 42 9.96 11.61 23.46
C ARG A 42 10.74 11.80 22.17
N ALA A 43 11.92 11.18 22.03
CA ALA A 43 12.68 11.22 20.80
C ALA A 43 11.93 10.56 19.62
N ALA A 44 11.23 9.44 19.86
CA ALA A 44 10.41 8.77 18.87
C ALA A 44 9.23 9.65 18.43
N VAL A 45 8.51 10.27 19.38
CA VAL A 45 7.44 11.25 19.06
C VAL A 45 8.00 12.41 18.24
N LEU A 46 9.08 13.05 18.67
CA LEU A 46 9.65 14.19 17.95
C LEU A 46 10.13 13.82 16.53
N ASN A 47 10.51 12.56 16.34
CA ASN A 47 10.92 12.07 15.02
C ASN A 47 9.77 12.06 14.01
N ASN A 48 8.51 11.95 14.45
CA ASN A 48 7.34 12.06 13.58
C ASN A 48 7.21 13.43 12.92
N TYR A 49 7.71 14.47 13.58
CA TYR A 49 7.62 15.87 13.15
C TYR A 49 8.86 16.38 12.43
N ARG A 50 9.91 15.57 12.33
CA ARG A 50 11.10 15.92 11.56
C ARG A 50 10.90 15.66 10.08
N LEU A 51 11.27 16.61 9.24
CA LEU A 51 11.23 16.45 7.79
C LEU A 51 12.20 15.33 7.34
N VAL A 52 13.39 15.29 7.98
CA VAL A 52 14.42 14.27 7.72
C VAL A 52 14.54 13.36 8.93
N TYR A 53 14.52 12.05 8.70
CA TYR A 53 14.60 11.04 9.74
C TYR A 53 15.40 9.82 9.25
N GLN A 54 15.81 8.97 10.18
CA GLN A 54 16.45 7.70 9.86
C GLN A 54 15.45 6.55 10.01
N LYS A 55 15.48 5.64 9.03
CA LYS A 55 14.71 4.40 9.07
C LYS A 55 15.54 3.29 8.45
N GLU A 56 15.38 2.06 8.98
CA GLU A 56 15.88 0.87 8.33
C GLU A 56 14.95 0.51 7.17
N VAL A 57 15.52 0.45 5.97
CA VAL A 57 14.81 0.10 4.74
C VAL A 57 15.62 -0.89 3.94
N THR A 58 14.95 -1.74 3.19
CA THR A 58 15.61 -2.66 2.27
C THR A 58 16.18 -1.87 1.09
N VAL A 59 17.46 -2.07 0.81
CA VAL A 59 18.20 -1.37 -0.25
C VAL A 59 18.97 -2.36 -1.11
N ASN A 60 19.24 -1.96 -2.35
CA ASN A 60 20.09 -2.69 -3.28
C ASN A 60 21.56 -2.46 -2.93
N TRP A 61 22.16 -3.37 -2.18
CA TRP A 61 23.54 -3.30 -1.77
C TRP A 61 24.46 -4.00 -2.76
N CYS A 62 25.45 -3.29 -3.28
CA CYS A 62 26.48 -3.84 -4.16
C CYS A 62 27.83 -3.93 -3.43
N PRO A 63 28.27 -5.13 -2.98
CA PRO A 63 29.55 -5.28 -2.30
C PRO A 63 30.75 -4.93 -3.18
N GLY A 64 30.67 -5.21 -4.49
CA GLY A 64 31.74 -4.90 -5.44
C GLY A 64 32.00 -3.42 -5.62
N LEU A 65 30.98 -2.57 -5.47
CA LEU A 65 31.09 -1.12 -5.50
C LEU A 65 31.14 -0.49 -4.09
N GLY A 66 30.80 -1.27 -3.04
CA GLY A 66 30.76 -0.80 -1.65
C GLY A 66 29.69 0.26 -1.37
N THR A 67 28.60 0.26 -2.14
CA THR A 67 27.54 1.27 -2.04
C THR A 67 26.14 0.69 -2.26
N VAL A 68 25.13 1.50 -1.91
CA VAL A 68 23.73 1.26 -2.26
C VAL A 68 23.49 1.79 -3.67
N LEU A 69 22.70 1.06 -4.46
CA LEU A 69 22.31 1.40 -5.81
C LEU A 69 20.82 1.77 -5.89
N ALA A 70 20.48 2.71 -6.75
CA ALA A 70 19.11 2.95 -7.16
C ALA A 70 18.59 1.78 -8.01
N ASN A 71 17.26 1.65 -8.14
CA ASN A 71 16.69 0.55 -8.93
C ASN A 71 17.14 0.59 -10.38
N GLU A 72 17.29 1.79 -10.95
CA GLU A 72 17.73 2.04 -12.32
C GLU A 72 19.19 1.62 -12.58
N GLU A 73 20.00 1.49 -11.52
CA GLU A 73 21.40 1.05 -11.59
C GLU A 73 21.57 -0.46 -11.46
N VAL A 74 20.46 -1.19 -11.33
CA VAL A 74 20.45 -2.66 -11.24
C VAL A 74 19.89 -3.23 -12.55
N THR A 75 20.67 -4.08 -13.19
CA THR A 75 20.26 -4.75 -14.44
C THR A 75 19.22 -5.85 -14.17
N ASN A 76 18.50 -6.27 -15.22
CA ASN A 76 17.56 -7.38 -15.15
C ASN A 76 18.18 -8.73 -14.70
N GLU A 77 19.50 -8.83 -14.71
CA GLU A 77 20.25 -10.00 -14.22
C GLU A 77 20.59 -9.90 -12.72
N GLY A 78 20.14 -8.85 -12.03
CA GLY A 78 20.45 -8.62 -10.61
C GLY A 78 21.88 -8.15 -10.36
N LYS A 79 22.49 -7.46 -11.32
CA LYS A 79 23.86 -6.95 -11.24
C LYS A 79 23.88 -5.42 -11.36
N SER A 80 24.98 -4.83 -10.88
CA SER A 80 25.22 -3.39 -11.07
C SER A 80 25.49 -3.07 -12.54
N GLU A 81 24.90 -2.01 -13.08
CA GLU A 81 25.20 -1.51 -14.44
C GLU A 81 26.68 -1.21 -14.61
N ARG A 82 27.30 -0.64 -13.57
CA ARG A 82 28.74 -0.39 -13.54
C ARG A 82 29.48 -1.56 -12.90
N GLY A 83 30.29 -2.27 -13.68
CA GLY A 83 31.21 -3.31 -13.22
C GLY A 83 30.61 -4.70 -13.09
N ASP A 84 29.34 -4.89 -13.45
CA ASP A 84 28.66 -6.19 -13.53
C ASP A 84 28.77 -7.03 -12.23
N PHE A 85 28.74 -6.34 -11.06
CA PHE A 85 28.84 -6.98 -9.76
C PHE A 85 27.46 -7.44 -9.26
N PRO A 86 27.38 -8.56 -8.53
CA PRO A 86 26.13 -8.99 -7.91
C PRO A 86 25.57 -7.96 -6.94
N VAL A 87 24.25 -7.77 -6.98
CA VAL A 87 23.50 -6.87 -6.09
C VAL A 87 22.62 -7.70 -5.18
N TYR A 88 22.57 -7.33 -3.90
CA TYR A 88 21.80 -8.02 -2.88
C TYR A 88 20.87 -7.06 -2.16
N GLN A 89 19.67 -7.49 -1.90
CA GLN A 89 18.78 -6.74 -1.01
C GLN A 89 19.17 -6.99 0.45
N ARG A 90 19.37 -5.91 1.20
CA ARG A 90 19.61 -6.00 2.63
C ARG A 90 19.05 -4.79 3.37
N PRO A 91 18.58 -4.97 4.61
CA PRO A 91 18.15 -3.85 5.43
C PRO A 91 19.36 -3.01 5.84
N LEU A 92 19.29 -1.71 5.57
CA LEU A 92 20.28 -0.73 6.02
C LEU A 92 19.58 0.52 6.52
N LYS A 93 20.18 1.14 7.53
CA LYS A 93 19.71 2.41 8.07
C LYS A 93 20.00 3.53 7.07
N GLN A 94 18.94 4.17 6.57
CA GLN A 94 19.00 5.23 5.59
C GLN A 94 18.39 6.53 6.11
N TRP A 95 18.84 7.65 5.56
CA TRP A 95 18.17 8.92 5.71
C TRP A 95 16.98 9.00 4.77
N MET A 96 15.82 9.31 5.35
CA MET A 96 14.55 9.47 4.66
C MET A 96 14.08 10.91 4.77
N MET A 97 13.35 11.39 3.76
CA MET A 97 12.72 12.69 3.77
C MET A 97 11.20 12.52 3.59
N ARG A 98 10.40 13.22 4.41
CA ARG A 98 8.94 13.22 4.31
C ARG A 98 8.49 14.14 3.17
N ILE A 99 8.64 13.69 1.93
CA ILE A 99 8.37 14.48 0.74
C ILE A 99 6.91 14.93 0.61
N THR A 100 5.97 14.16 1.19
CA THR A 100 4.53 14.46 1.15
C THR A 100 4.07 15.44 2.24
N THR A 101 4.93 15.81 3.20
CA THR A 101 4.54 16.69 4.34
C THR A 101 4.00 18.05 3.90
N TYR A 102 4.42 18.53 2.74
CA TYR A 102 3.99 19.82 2.20
C TYR A 102 3.06 19.69 0.99
N ALA A 103 2.61 18.49 0.64
CA ALA A 103 1.81 18.26 -0.56
C ALA A 103 0.52 19.09 -0.57
N ASP A 104 -0.27 19.01 0.51
CA ASP A 104 -1.53 19.76 0.64
C ASP A 104 -1.29 21.26 0.56
N ARG A 105 -0.29 21.75 1.30
CA ARG A 105 0.08 23.18 1.27
C ARG A 105 0.54 23.63 -0.11
N LEU A 106 1.30 22.82 -0.83
CA LEU A 106 1.73 23.15 -2.19
C LEU A 106 0.56 23.27 -3.15
N LEU A 107 -0.49 22.44 -2.96
CA LEU A 107 -1.74 22.55 -3.72
C LEU A 107 -2.51 23.83 -3.35
N GLU A 108 -2.70 24.08 -2.06
CA GLU A 108 -3.40 25.26 -1.55
C GLU A 108 -2.71 26.55 -2.01
N ASP A 109 -1.39 26.61 -1.93
CA ASP A 109 -0.56 27.79 -2.28
C ASP A 109 -0.67 28.18 -3.78
N LEU A 110 -1.14 27.28 -4.66
CA LEU A 110 -1.37 27.60 -6.07
C LEU A 110 -2.47 28.66 -6.28
N ASP A 111 -3.45 28.74 -5.36
CA ASP A 111 -4.62 29.59 -5.49
C ASP A 111 -4.80 30.57 -4.31
N ALA A 112 -4.14 30.31 -3.20
CA ALA A 112 -4.22 31.10 -1.99
C ALA A 112 -3.54 32.48 -2.13
N ALA A 113 -3.97 33.41 -1.28
CA ALA A 113 -3.23 34.67 -1.05
C ALA A 113 -2.05 34.37 -0.10
N LEU A 114 -0.84 34.44 -0.62
CA LEU A 114 0.40 34.14 0.10
C LEU A 114 0.98 35.39 0.77
N PRO A 115 1.56 35.30 1.97
CA PRO A 115 2.21 36.44 2.60
C PRO A 115 3.44 36.91 1.81
N ASP A 116 3.59 38.20 1.57
CA ASP A 116 4.69 38.81 0.84
C ASP A 116 5.94 39.06 1.70
N GLY A 117 5.87 38.74 3.00
CA GLY A 117 6.91 38.97 3.98
C GLY A 117 7.07 40.43 4.41
N LYS A 118 6.25 41.37 3.87
CA LYS A 118 6.23 42.80 4.18
C LYS A 118 4.93 43.26 4.85
N GLY A 119 4.08 42.31 5.24
CA GLY A 119 2.78 42.55 5.86
C GLY A 119 1.59 42.59 4.90
N GLY A 120 1.85 42.39 3.60
CA GLY A 120 0.84 42.23 2.55
C GLY A 120 0.72 40.79 2.10
N THR A 121 -0.08 40.59 1.04
CA THR A 121 -0.27 39.30 0.39
C THR A 121 -0.16 39.44 -1.13
N PHE A 122 0.22 38.35 -1.80
CA PHE A 122 0.21 38.22 -3.26
C PHE A 122 -0.45 36.89 -3.66
N LYS A 123 -0.90 36.80 -4.91
CA LYS A 123 -1.33 35.53 -5.52
C LYS A 123 -0.30 35.10 -6.55
N LEU A 124 -0.15 33.78 -6.67
CA LEU A 124 0.72 33.18 -7.66
C LEU A 124 0.10 33.38 -9.07
N GLU A 125 0.77 34.19 -9.89
CA GLU A 125 0.32 34.52 -11.26
C GLU A 125 0.86 33.55 -12.30
N TRP A 126 0.78 32.26 -12.03
CA TRP A 126 1.13 31.24 -13.02
C TRP A 126 -0.03 30.99 -13.97
N PRO A 127 0.27 30.70 -15.27
CA PRO A 127 -0.76 30.26 -16.21
C PRO A 127 -1.50 29.02 -15.71
N GLU A 128 -2.81 28.95 -15.97
CA GLU A 128 -3.64 27.82 -15.48
C GLU A 128 -3.13 26.44 -15.94
N ALA A 129 -2.59 26.35 -17.17
CA ALA A 129 -1.97 25.12 -17.66
C ALA A 129 -0.81 24.65 -16.77
N VAL A 130 0.01 25.58 -16.25
CA VAL A 130 1.10 25.25 -15.33
C VAL A 130 0.57 24.83 -13.96
N LYS A 131 -0.43 25.55 -13.43
CA LYS A 131 -1.08 25.16 -12.16
C LYS A 131 -1.70 23.77 -12.28
N LEU A 132 -2.38 23.46 -13.39
CA LEU A 132 -2.93 22.14 -13.65
C LEU A 132 -1.85 21.04 -13.66
N MET A 133 -0.72 21.30 -14.32
CA MET A 133 0.42 20.37 -14.32
C MET A 133 0.94 20.13 -12.89
N GLN A 134 1.02 21.16 -12.04
CA GLN A 134 1.43 21.01 -10.64
C GLN A 134 0.41 20.20 -9.82
N ARG A 135 -0.88 20.45 -9.99
CA ARG A 135 -1.94 19.66 -9.32
C ARG A 135 -1.83 18.18 -9.72
N ASN A 136 -1.70 17.91 -11.02
CA ASN A 136 -1.59 16.53 -11.53
C ASN A 136 -0.29 15.86 -11.05
N TRP A 137 0.81 16.60 -10.94
CA TRP A 137 2.08 16.07 -10.44
C TRP A 137 2.02 15.67 -8.97
N ILE A 138 1.39 16.49 -8.12
CA ILE A 138 1.20 16.18 -6.70
C ILE A 138 0.22 15.03 -6.55
N GLY A 139 -0.82 14.95 -7.40
CA GLY A 139 -1.71 13.80 -7.51
C GLY A 139 -2.51 13.55 -6.22
N SER A 140 -3.10 14.61 -5.65
CA SER A 140 -4.03 14.42 -4.52
C SER A 140 -5.20 13.55 -4.98
N SER A 141 -5.46 12.48 -4.25
CA SER A 141 -6.60 11.61 -4.48
C SER A 141 -7.42 11.50 -3.19
N GLU A 142 -8.73 11.61 -3.34
CA GLU A 142 -9.66 11.34 -2.24
C GLU A 142 -10.18 9.90 -2.36
N GLY A 143 -10.39 9.25 -1.23
CA GLY A 143 -10.88 7.89 -1.19
C GLY A 143 -11.43 7.53 0.19
N ALA A 144 -11.79 6.27 0.32
CA ALA A 144 -12.33 5.72 1.56
C ALA A 144 -11.54 4.48 2.00
N ASP A 145 -11.41 4.33 3.31
CA ASP A 145 -10.98 3.08 3.91
C ASP A 145 -12.20 2.17 4.09
N VAL A 146 -12.14 1.00 3.46
CA VAL A 146 -13.18 -0.02 3.53
C VAL A 146 -12.67 -1.21 4.33
N VAL A 147 -13.43 -1.63 5.33
CA VAL A 147 -13.06 -2.72 6.23
C VAL A 147 -13.77 -4.00 5.78
N PHE A 148 -12.98 -4.99 5.38
CA PHE A 148 -13.44 -6.34 5.05
C PHE A 148 -13.25 -7.25 6.26
N GLU A 149 -14.30 -7.96 6.67
CA GLU A 149 -14.19 -9.02 7.65
C GLU A 149 -13.58 -10.26 7.00
N ILE A 150 -12.65 -10.88 7.71
CA ILE A 150 -12.02 -12.13 7.29
C ILE A 150 -12.44 -13.22 8.29
N PRO A 151 -13.37 -14.09 7.93
CA PRO A 151 -13.78 -15.21 8.79
C PRO A 151 -12.63 -16.20 9.01
N ASN A 152 -12.65 -16.90 10.13
CA ASN A 152 -11.79 -18.05 10.32
C ASN A 152 -12.08 -19.10 9.24
N PRO A 153 -11.07 -19.71 8.61
CA PRO A 153 -11.26 -20.73 7.61
C PRO A 153 -12.20 -21.84 8.10
N GLY A 154 -13.27 -22.10 7.33
CA GLY A 154 -14.27 -23.11 7.67
C GLY A 154 -15.34 -22.72 8.68
N THR A 155 -15.36 -21.46 9.15
CA THR A 155 -16.40 -20.94 10.07
C THR A 155 -17.02 -19.64 9.56
N GLU A 156 -18.03 -19.14 10.28
CA GLU A 156 -18.61 -17.81 10.03
C GLU A 156 -18.06 -16.73 11.00
N ASP A 157 -17.28 -17.15 12.00
CA ASP A 157 -16.76 -16.23 13.01
C ASP A 157 -15.64 -15.37 12.41
N THR A 158 -15.72 -14.06 12.59
CA THR A 158 -14.69 -13.12 12.13
C THR A 158 -13.40 -13.34 12.91
N ALA A 159 -12.33 -13.73 12.20
CA ALA A 159 -11.01 -13.89 12.79
C ALA A 159 -10.28 -12.54 12.92
N THR A 160 -10.41 -11.73 11.88
CA THR A 160 -9.72 -10.44 11.79
C THR A 160 -10.39 -9.56 10.74
N THR A 161 -9.86 -8.38 10.53
CA THR A 161 -10.30 -7.46 9.49
C THR A 161 -9.11 -7.02 8.63
N VAL A 162 -9.40 -6.70 7.37
CA VAL A 162 -8.45 -6.08 6.43
C VAL A 162 -9.03 -4.76 5.96
N THR A 163 -8.30 -3.69 6.16
CA THR A 163 -8.67 -2.37 5.66
C THR A 163 -8.06 -2.17 4.27
N VAL A 164 -8.89 -1.79 3.31
CA VAL A 164 -8.50 -1.49 1.93
C VAL A 164 -8.80 -0.02 1.65
N PHE A 165 -7.81 0.72 1.17
CA PHE A 165 -8.05 2.06 0.65
C PHE A 165 -8.50 1.99 -0.81
N THR A 166 -9.57 2.71 -1.15
CA THR A 166 -10.05 2.84 -2.54
C THR A 166 -10.44 4.26 -2.87
N THR A 167 -10.14 4.70 -4.09
CA THR A 167 -10.64 5.96 -4.66
C THR A 167 -12.01 5.81 -5.31
N ARG A 168 -12.50 4.57 -5.46
CA ARG A 168 -13.78 4.22 -6.08
C ARG A 168 -14.68 3.40 -5.13
N PRO A 169 -15.10 3.98 -3.99
CA PRO A 169 -15.99 3.27 -3.06
C PRO A 169 -17.38 2.98 -3.66
N ASP A 170 -17.78 3.71 -4.69
CA ASP A 170 -18.97 3.50 -5.50
C ASP A 170 -19.02 2.12 -6.17
N THR A 171 -17.87 1.55 -6.50
CA THR A 171 -17.77 0.26 -7.18
C THR A 171 -17.75 -0.97 -6.24
N LEU A 172 -17.90 -0.76 -4.94
CA LEU A 172 -17.74 -1.82 -3.91
C LEU A 172 -18.70 -3.01 -4.08
N PHE A 173 -19.90 -2.79 -4.65
CA PHE A 173 -20.82 -3.86 -4.98
C PHE A 173 -20.31 -4.80 -6.08
N GLY A 174 -19.35 -4.34 -6.89
CA GLY A 174 -18.68 -5.13 -7.94
C GLY A 174 -17.35 -5.75 -7.50
N ALA A 175 -16.99 -5.65 -6.22
CA ALA A 175 -15.80 -6.30 -5.68
C ALA A 175 -16.04 -7.80 -5.55
N THR A 176 -15.39 -8.60 -6.40
CA THR A 176 -15.59 -10.05 -6.50
C THR A 176 -14.41 -10.87 -5.98
N PHE A 177 -13.29 -10.25 -5.69
CA PHE A 177 -12.15 -10.87 -5.00
C PHE A 177 -11.30 -9.82 -4.29
N MET A 178 -10.39 -10.28 -3.45
CA MET A 178 -9.37 -9.44 -2.80
C MET A 178 -7.98 -9.95 -3.17
N VAL A 179 -7.01 -9.05 -3.15
CA VAL A 179 -5.62 -9.41 -3.37
C VAL A 179 -4.74 -8.85 -2.27
N LEU A 180 -3.88 -9.70 -1.73
CA LEU A 180 -2.87 -9.36 -0.74
C LEU A 180 -1.49 -9.30 -1.39
N ALA A 181 -0.66 -8.41 -0.89
CA ALA A 181 0.76 -8.37 -1.23
C ALA A 181 1.48 -9.66 -0.77
N PRO A 182 2.55 -10.09 -1.44
CA PRO A 182 3.28 -11.33 -1.11
C PRO A 182 3.76 -11.43 0.35
N ARG A 183 4.03 -10.28 1.01
CA ARG A 183 4.47 -10.22 2.42
C ARG A 183 3.39 -9.77 3.40
N HIS A 184 2.12 -9.85 3.01
CA HIS A 184 1.05 -9.47 3.91
C HIS A 184 1.00 -10.38 5.15
N PRO A 185 0.77 -9.85 6.38
CA PRO A 185 0.81 -10.64 7.63
C PRO A 185 -0.11 -11.85 7.66
N LEU A 186 -1.27 -11.82 6.98
CA LEU A 186 -2.21 -12.94 6.91
C LEU A 186 -1.65 -14.17 6.20
N VAL A 187 -0.68 -14.01 5.32
CA VAL A 187 -0.09 -15.08 4.50
C VAL A 187 1.38 -15.33 4.81
N THR A 188 1.98 -14.52 5.68
CA THR A 188 3.38 -14.67 6.09
C THR A 188 3.49 -15.64 7.26
N LYS A 189 4.08 -16.82 7.04
CA LYS A 189 4.28 -17.82 8.10
C LYS A 189 5.08 -17.25 9.26
N GLY A 190 4.61 -17.50 10.48
CA GLY A 190 5.18 -16.97 11.71
C GLY A 190 4.69 -15.58 12.10
N SER A 191 3.87 -14.94 11.29
CA SER A 191 3.12 -13.77 11.71
C SER A 191 2.04 -14.13 12.74
N ALA A 192 1.80 -13.26 13.72
CA ALA A 192 0.71 -13.42 14.69
C ALA A 192 -0.69 -13.37 14.02
N ALA A 193 -0.78 -12.79 12.83
CA ALA A 193 -2.00 -12.68 12.04
C ALA A 193 -2.14 -13.78 10.97
N TYR A 194 -1.23 -14.75 10.92
CA TYR A 194 -1.26 -15.82 9.92
C TYR A 194 -2.58 -16.60 9.97
N LEU A 195 -3.27 -16.70 8.82
CA LEU A 195 -4.62 -17.25 8.75
C LEU A 195 -4.81 -18.31 7.64
N VAL A 196 -3.74 -18.64 6.92
CA VAL A 196 -3.81 -19.63 5.83
C VAL A 196 -4.18 -21.00 6.38
N PRO A 197 -5.22 -21.68 5.84
CA PRO A 197 -5.61 -23.02 6.30
C PRO A 197 -4.61 -24.09 5.84
N ASP A 198 -4.59 -25.23 6.56
CA ASP A 198 -3.67 -26.34 6.24
C ASP A 198 -3.99 -27.03 4.90
N ARG A 199 -5.23 -26.95 4.42
CA ARG A 199 -5.69 -27.64 3.20
C ARG A 199 -6.56 -26.74 2.35
N TRP A 200 -6.51 -26.97 1.05
CA TRP A 200 -7.39 -26.31 0.10
C TRP A 200 -8.86 -26.57 0.45
N PRO A 201 -9.70 -25.52 0.48
CA PRO A 201 -11.13 -25.70 0.59
C PRO A 201 -11.66 -26.64 -0.50
N GLU A 202 -12.66 -27.44 -0.18
CA GLU A 202 -13.29 -28.35 -1.14
C GLU A 202 -13.84 -27.56 -2.36
N GLY A 203 -13.60 -28.07 -3.56
CA GLY A 203 -13.99 -27.39 -4.80
C GLY A 203 -13.05 -26.29 -5.29
N THR A 204 -11.90 -26.05 -4.63
CA THR A 204 -10.92 -25.06 -5.11
C THR A 204 -10.45 -25.41 -6.53
N PRO A 205 -10.61 -24.51 -7.54
CA PRO A 205 -10.17 -24.75 -8.91
C PRO A 205 -8.64 -24.96 -8.99
N GLU A 206 -8.22 -25.85 -9.88
CA GLU A 206 -6.79 -26.17 -10.05
C GLU A 206 -5.94 -24.96 -10.43
N ASN A 207 -6.46 -24.07 -11.30
CA ASN A 207 -5.77 -22.85 -11.70
C ASN A 207 -5.62 -21.82 -10.57
N TRP A 208 -6.33 -21.96 -9.45
CA TRP A 208 -6.19 -21.08 -8.28
C TRP A 208 -5.02 -21.50 -7.37
N LYS A 209 -4.53 -22.74 -7.51
CA LYS A 209 -3.50 -23.32 -6.65
C LYS A 209 -2.07 -22.95 -7.03
N GLY A 210 -1.90 -22.03 -7.97
CA GLY A 210 -0.58 -21.58 -8.44
C GLY A 210 0.01 -22.49 -9.54
N ALA A 211 1.29 -22.34 -9.79
CA ALA A 211 1.99 -23.05 -10.88
C ALA A 211 2.09 -24.56 -10.66
N ASN A 212 2.06 -25.02 -9.41
CA ASN A 212 2.08 -26.46 -9.07
C ASN A 212 0.90 -26.82 -8.18
N PRO A 213 -0.25 -27.26 -8.77
CA PRO A 213 -1.47 -27.61 -8.02
C PRO A 213 -1.33 -28.77 -7.04
N SER A 214 -0.25 -29.54 -7.12
CA SER A 214 0.03 -30.65 -6.19
C SER A 214 0.57 -30.20 -4.84
N LEU A 215 0.95 -28.93 -4.70
CA LEU A 215 1.42 -28.38 -3.43
C LEU A 215 0.24 -28.12 -2.49
N GLU A 216 0.50 -28.25 -1.19
CA GLU A 216 -0.37 -27.69 -0.16
C GLU A 216 -0.33 -26.17 -0.20
N ILE A 217 -1.33 -25.50 0.38
CA ILE A 217 -1.53 -24.05 0.29
C ILE A 217 -0.26 -23.29 0.70
N GLU A 218 0.30 -23.64 1.85
CA GLU A 218 1.50 -23.00 2.38
C GLU A 218 2.68 -23.08 1.39
N GLY A 219 2.91 -24.27 0.82
CA GLY A 219 3.95 -24.50 -0.16
C GLY A 219 3.73 -23.72 -1.46
N ALA A 220 2.48 -23.64 -1.92
CA ALA A 220 2.12 -22.89 -3.12
C ALA A 220 2.33 -21.38 -2.93
N ILE A 221 1.90 -20.83 -1.78
CA ILE A 221 2.11 -19.43 -1.43
C ILE A 221 3.61 -19.12 -1.28
N ALA A 222 4.36 -19.96 -0.55
CA ALA A 222 5.79 -19.76 -0.34
C ALA A 222 6.54 -19.73 -1.68
N THR A 223 6.27 -20.68 -2.58
CA THR A 223 6.87 -20.73 -3.92
C THR A 223 6.54 -19.47 -4.71
N TYR A 224 5.27 -19.04 -4.68
CA TYR A 224 4.84 -17.82 -5.37
C TYR A 224 5.53 -16.56 -4.83
N VAL A 225 5.62 -16.44 -3.50
CA VAL A 225 6.28 -15.29 -2.84
C VAL A 225 7.76 -15.23 -3.23
N GLU A 226 8.47 -16.37 -3.22
CA GLU A 226 9.88 -16.43 -3.64
C GLU A 226 10.07 -16.02 -5.10
N GLU A 227 9.17 -16.44 -5.99
CA GLU A 227 9.17 -16.04 -7.40
C GLU A 227 8.87 -14.55 -7.56
N ALA A 228 7.87 -14.02 -6.89
CA ALA A 228 7.51 -12.61 -6.90
C ALA A 228 8.67 -11.73 -6.41
N GLU A 229 9.34 -12.13 -5.33
CA GLU A 229 10.52 -11.43 -4.82
C GLU A 229 11.69 -11.45 -5.81
N ARG A 230 11.93 -12.57 -6.46
CA ARG A 230 12.97 -12.69 -7.49
C ARG A 230 12.66 -11.80 -8.70
N ASN A 231 11.42 -11.78 -9.15
CA ASN A 231 10.99 -10.95 -10.27
C ASN A 231 11.07 -9.45 -9.92
N ALA A 232 10.69 -9.07 -8.70
CA ALA A 232 10.86 -7.69 -8.21
C ALA A 232 12.33 -7.27 -8.18
N LEU A 233 13.25 -8.17 -7.83
CA LEU A 233 14.70 -7.91 -7.85
C LEU A 233 15.23 -7.66 -9.25
N THR A 234 14.69 -8.39 -10.25
CA THR A 234 15.16 -8.33 -11.64
C THR A 234 14.41 -7.31 -12.49
N GLN A 235 13.48 -6.54 -11.88
CA GLN A 235 12.58 -5.60 -12.58
C GLN A 235 11.87 -6.23 -13.79
N GLN A 236 11.72 -7.55 -13.80
CA GLN A 236 10.89 -8.23 -14.78
C GLN A 236 9.43 -7.93 -14.46
N GLU A 237 8.87 -6.93 -15.11
CA GLU A 237 7.41 -6.80 -15.20
C GLU A 237 6.90 -8.04 -15.95
N THR A 238 6.34 -8.98 -15.19
CA THR A 238 5.58 -10.07 -15.79
C THR A 238 4.35 -9.44 -16.44
N LYS A 239 4.26 -9.53 -17.78
CA LYS A 239 3.08 -9.03 -18.52
C LYS A 239 1.79 -9.72 -18.06
N ASP A 240 1.90 -10.97 -17.63
CA ASP A 240 0.77 -11.77 -17.17
C ASP A 240 0.49 -11.55 -15.69
N LYS A 241 -0.72 -11.16 -15.34
CA LYS A 241 -1.16 -11.09 -13.95
C LYS A 241 -1.29 -12.51 -13.39
N THR A 242 -0.53 -12.81 -12.34
CA THR A 242 -0.50 -14.11 -11.68
C THR A 242 -0.83 -13.98 -10.20
N GLY A 243 -1.24 -15.08 -9.59
CA GLY A 243 -1.54 -15.12 -8.17
C GLY A 243 -1.85 -16.54 -7.70
N VAL A 244 -1.96 -16.70 -6.40
CA VAL A 244 -2.33 -17.96 -5.73
C VAL A 244 -3.45 -17.68 -4.76
N PHE A 245 -4.49 -18.49 -4.76
CA PHE A 245 -5.55 -18.43 -3.76
C PHE A 245 -4.99 -18.76 -2.39
N THR A 246 -5.39 -18.02 -1.38
CA THR A 246 -4.87 -18.20 -0.01
C THR A 246 -5.66 -19.23 0.81
N GLY A 247 -6.77 -19.76 0.28
CA GLY A 247 -7.71 -20.54 1.06
C GLY A 247 -8.58 -19.69 2.00
N ILE A 248 -8.36 -18.38 2.05
CA ILE A 248 -9.08 -17.41 2.87
C ILE A 248 -10.19 -16.77 2.05
N MET A 249 -11.32 -16.48 2.69
CA MET A 249 -12.41 -15.69 2.11
C MET A 249 -12.55 -14.37 2.87
N GLY A 250 -12.78 -13.28 2.15
CA GLY A 250 -13.20 -12.01 2.73
C GLY A 250 -14.69 -11.83 2.61
N ARG A 251 -15.31 -11.06 3.51
CA ARG A 251 -16.73 -10.70 3.42
C ARG A 251 -16.86 -9.27 2.90
N ASN A 252 -17.51 -9.10 1.76
CA ASN A 252 -17.81 -7.80 1.20
C ASN A 252 -18.79 -7.06 2.15
N PRO A 253 -18.43 -5.87 2.68
CA PRO A 253 -19.22 -5.21 3.72
C PRO A 253 -20.56 -4.65 3.24
N VAL A 254 -20.77 -4.51 1.92
CA VAL A 254 -22.02 -3.90 1.41
C VAL A 254 -23.09 -4.92 1.07
N ASN A 255 -22.72 -6.15 0.65
CA ASN A 255 -23.68 -7.20 0.27
C ASN A 255 -23.55 -8.47 1.11
N GLY A 256 -22.49 -8.58 1.95
CA GLY A 256 -22.24 -9.73 2.81
C GLY A 256 -21.69 -10.96 2.10
N GLU A 257 -21.44 -10.88 0.79
CA GLU A 257 -20.93 -12.00 0.00
C GLU A 257 -19.51 -12.37 0.37
N LYS A 258 -19.21 -13.65 0.29
CA LYS A 258 -17.85 -14.17 0.48
C LYS A 258 -17.10 -14.12 -0.83
N ILE A 259 -15.99 -13.41 -0.84
CA ILE A 259 -15.10 -13.26 -1.99
C ILE A 259 -13.74 -13.88 -1.71
N PRO A 260 -13.12 -14.57 -2.68
CA PRO A 260 -11.83 -15.22 -2.48
C PRO A 260 -10.70 -14.19 -2.32
N VAL A 261 -9.71 -14.55 -1.49
CA VAL A 261 -8.52 -13.72 -1.23
C VAL A 261 -7.32 -14.39 -1.88
N PHE A 262 -6.66 -13.68 -2.79
CA PHE A 262 -5.46 -14.12 -3.49
C PHE A 262 -4.21 -13.41 -2.96
N VAL A 263 -3.05 -14.00 -3.17
CA VAL A 263 -1.75 -13.32 -3.14
C VAL A 263 -1.32 -13.05 -4.58
N ALA A 264 -0.92 -11.80 -4.87
CA ALA A 264 -0.37 -11.44 -6.18
C ALA A 264 0.70 -10.35 -6.09
N ASP A 265 1.64 -10.36 -7.04
CA ASP A 265 2.81 -9.50 -7.06
C ASP A 265 2.55 -8.06 -7.52
N TYR A 266 1.38 -7.80 -8.11
CA TYR A 266 0.98 -6.44 -8.50
C TYR A 266 0.43 -5.59 -7.35
N VAL A 267 0.35 -6.16 -6.13
CA VAL A 267 0.01 -5.44 -4.90
C VAL A 267 1.27 -5.27 -4.04
N SER A 268 1.54 -4.03 -3.62
CA SER A 268 2.71 -3.69 -2.80
C SER A 268 2.34 -3.44 -1.35
N MET A 269 3.19 -3.90 -0.40
CA MET A 269 3.11 -3.52 1.01
C MET A 269 3.38 -2.03 1.28
N GLU A 270 3.94 -1.32 0.31
CA GLU A 270 4.24 0.11 0.43
C GLU A 270 2.98 0.97 0.18
N TYR A 271 1.92 0.38 -0.37
CA TYR A 271 0.67 1.07 -0.67
C TYR A 271 -0.45 0.59 0.25
N GLY A 272 -0.99 1.51 1.05
CA GLY A 272 -2.08 1.24 1.97
C GLY A 272 -1.74 0.17 3.02
N SER A 273 -2.60 -0.82 3.14
CA SER A 273 -2.45 -1.97 4.06
C SER A 273 -1.72 -3.16 3.42
N GLY A 274 -1.32 -3.07 2.15
CA GLY A 274 -0.85 -4.22 1.38
C GLY A 274 -1.98 -5.14 0.90
N ALA A 275 -3.20 -4.61 0.85
CA ALA A 275 -4.39 -5.30 0.35
C ALA A 275 -5.21 -4.39 -0.55
N ILE A 276 -5.84 -4.96 -1.56
CA ILE A 276 -6.80 -4.28 -2.43
C ILE A 276 -8.09 -5.09 -2.54
N MET A 277 -9.20 -4.41 -2.75
CA MET A 277 -10.40 -5.00 -3.34
C MET A 277 -10.27 -4.97 -4.85
N ALA A 278 -10.73 -5.98 -5.52
CA ALA A 278 -10.66 -6.07 -6.97
C ALA A 278 -12.05 -5.98 -7.59
N VAL A 279 -12.19 -5.08 -8.56
CA VAL A 279 -13.44 -4.80 -9.26
C VAL A 279 -13.24 -5.02 -10.77
N PRO A 280 -13.38 -6.26 -11.26
CA PRO A 280 -13.02 -6.63 -12.64
C PRO A 280 -13.76 -5.85 -13.73
N ALA A 281 -14.98 -5.42 -13.46
CA ALA A 281 -15.74 -4.64 -14.41
C ALA A 281 -15.16 -3.23 -14.67
N HIS A 282 -14.40 -2.69 -13.72
CA HIS A 282 -13.97 -1.28 -13.69
C HIS A 282 -12.47 -1.06 -13.42
N ASP A 283 -11.65 -2.11 -13.49
CA ASP A 283 -10.18 -2.06 -13.50
C ASP A 283 -9.63 -3.08 -14.48
N THR A 284 -8.79 -2.65 -15.40
CA THR A 284 -8.26 -3.52 -16.46
C THR A 284 -7.34 -4.62 -15.93
N ARG A 285 -6.59 -4.37 -14.86
CA ARG A 285 -5.71 -5.38 -14.22
C ARG A 285 -6.54 -6.46 -13.54
N ASP A 286 -7.59 -6.04 -12.84
CA ASP A 286 -8.52 -6.95 -12.18
C ASP A 286 -9.33 -7.76 -13.19
N LEU A 287 -9.68 -7.16 -14.33
CA LEU A 287 -10.35 -7.84 -15.45
C LEU A 287 -9.49 -8.96 -16.04
N GLU A 288 -8.21 -8.67 -16.33
CA GLU A 288 -7.26 -9.67 -16.82
C GLU A 288 -7.11 -10.83 -15.84
N PHE A 289 -6.98 -10.52 -14.55
CA PHE A 289 -6.89 -11.50 -13.48
C PHE A 289 -8.16 -12.34 -13.37
N ALA A 290 -9.33 -11.70 -13.32
CA ALA A 290 -10.63 -12.38 -13.22
C ALA A 290 -10.87 -13.33 -14.39
N ARG A 291 -10.59 -12.92 -15.62
CA ARG A 291 -10.70 -13.77 -16.82
C ARG A 291 -9.78 -14.99 -16.74
N LYS A 292 -8.55 -14.81 -16.27
CA LYS A 292 -7.55 -15.88 -16.14
C LYS A 292 -7.97 -16.92 -15.10
N TYR A 293 -8.55 -16.47 -13.99
CA TYR A 293 -8.91 -17.33 -12.87
C TYR A 293 -10.39 -17.76 -12.88
N GLY A 294 -11.18 -17.28 -13.85
CA GLY A 294 -12.61 -17.61 -13.96
C GLY A 294 -13.43 -17.01 -12.82
N LEU A 295 -13.03 -15.82 -12.34
CA LEU A 295 -13.75 -15.09 -11.29
C LEU A 295 -14.92 -14.32 -11.88
N GLU A 296 -15.91 -14.02 -11.04
CA GLU A 296 -17.09 -13.27 -11.44
C GLU A 296 -16.76 -11.83 -11.81
N ILE A 297 -17.46 -11.28 -12.82
CA ILE A 297 -17.32 -9.90 -13.28
C ILE A 297 -18.70 -9.27 -13.19
N ILE A 298 -18.87 -8.30 -12.28
CA ILE A 298 -20.15 -7.65 -11.99
C ILE A 298 -20.06 -6.18 -12.39
N GLN A 299 -20.88 -5.78 -13.36
CA GLN A 299 -21.02 -4.38 -13.74
C GLN A 299 -21.76 -3.61 -12.65
N VAL A 300 -21.19 -2.49 -12.19
CA VAL A 300 -21.79 -1.61 -11.18
C VAL A 300 -21.76 -0.14 -11.56
N VAL A 301 -21.06 0.20 -12.64
CA VAL A 301 -21.06 1.53 -13.24
C VAL A 301 -21.48 1.39 -14.70
N GLU A 302 -22.44 2.20 -15.13
CA GLU A 302 -22.92 2.22 -16.51
C GLU A 302 -22.06 3.22 -17.30
N PRO A 303 -21.38 2.78 -18.37
CA PRO A 303 -20.63 3.70 -19.23
C PRO A 303 -21.56 4.62 -20.02
N THR A 304 -21.03 5.72 -20.50
CA THR A 304 -21.74 6.56 -21.46
C THR A 304 -22.03 5.80 -22.77
N GLU A 305 -23.08 6.22 -23.49
CA GLU A 305 -23.52 5.52 -24.73
C GLU A 305 -22.35 5.25 -25.70
N GLY A 306 -22.21 3.99 -26.12
CA GLY A 306 -21.26 3.54 -27.12
C GLY A 306 -19.92 3.03 -26.61
N GLU A 307 -19.70 2.98 -25.28
CA GLU A 307 -18.52 2.41 -24.66
C GLU A 307 -18.79 1.00 -24.12
N ASP A 308 -17.78 0.15 -24.17
CA ASP A 308 -17.85 -1.18 -23.56
C ASP A 308 -17.75 -1.04 -22.03
N TRP A 309 -18.56 -1.78 -21.28
CA TRP A 309 -18.57 -1.73 -19.83
C TRP A 309 -17.46 -2.58 -19.19
N GLU A 310 -16.96 -3.61 -19.86
CA GLU A 310 -15.90 -4.47 -19.33
C GLU A 310 -14.55 -3.74 -19.30
N GLY A 311 -14.06 -3.48 -18.08
CA GLY A 311 -12.83 -2.72 -17.87
C GLY A 311 -13.00 -1.22 -18.01
N PHE A 312 -14.24 -0.70 -17.99
CA PHE A 312 -14.53 0.72 -18.03
C PHE A 312 -14.05 1.41 -16.75
N THR A 313 -13.14 2.36 -16.88
CA THR A 313 -12.51 3.08 -15.75
C THR A 313 -13.01 4.51 -15.57
N GLY A 314 -13.98 4.95 -16.37
CA GLY A 314 -14.58 6.28 -16.31
C GLY A 314 -15.56 6.46 -15.15
N ASP A 315 -16.06 7.67 -14.99
CA ASP A 315 -17.00 8.02 -13.92
C ASP A 315 -18.41 7.44 -14.14
N GLY A 316 -18.77 7.14 -15.40
CA GLY A 316 -20.06 6.56 -15.76
C GLY A 316 -21.26 7.47 -15.49
N ILE A 317 -22.45 6.88 -15.50
CA ILE A 317 -23.73 7.50 -15.19
C ILE A 317 -24.25 6.95 -13.87
#